data_27470751e60643860649650fc901cbb8
#
_entry.id   27470751e60643860649650fc901cbb8
#
_cell.length_a   1.000
_cell.length_b   1.000
_cell.length_c   1.000
_cell.angle_alpha   90.00
_cell.angle_beta   90.00
_cell.angle_gamma   90.00
#
_symmetry.space_group_name_H-M   'P 1'
#
loop_
_entity.id
_entity.type
_entity.pdbx_description
1 polymer ?
#
loop_
_entity_poly.entity_id
_entity_poly.type
_entity_poly.pdbx_seq_one_letter_code
_entity_poly.pdbx_strand_id
1 'polypeptide(L)'
;MEISVRISYKNEKLQNARQTAGMSQSQLARAAGMSVRVLQDYERGARDISGAKLATLLKLCNALHCELRDIIADPETIELLDAYGKNK
;
A
#
# COMPACT_ATOMS: atom_id res chain seq x y z
N MET A 1 -29.56 20.15 1.12
CA MET A 1 -28.11 20.14 0.77
C MET A 1 -27.48 18.90 1.37
N GLU A 2 -27.01 18.03 0.52
CA GLU A 2 -26.28 16.84 0.98
C GLU A 2 -24.81 17.18 1.14
N ILE A 3 -24.29 16.90 2.32
CA ILE A 3 -22.85 16.98 2.55
C ILE A 3 -22.31 15.57 2.41
N SER A 4 -21.57 15.35 1.35
CA SER A 4 -20.93 14.08 1.10
C SER A 4 -19.52 14.12 1.69
N VAL A 5 -19.28 13.36 2.74
CA VAL A 5 -17.93 13.22 3.29
C VAL A 5 -17.28 12.03 2.62
N ARG A 6 -16.26 12.30 1.83
CA ARG A 6 -15.46 11.24 1.23
C ARG A 6 -14.23 11.01 2.08
N ILE A 7 -14.09 9.80 2.57
CA ILE A 7 -12.87 9.37 3.22
C ILE A 7 -11.91 8.94 2.13
N SER A 8 -10.74 9.58 2.09
CA SER A 8 -9.71 9.23 1.14
C SER A 8 -8.51 8.65 1.88
N TYR A 9 -8.05 7.51 1.42
CA TYR A 9 -6.83 6.84 1.93
C TYR A 9 -5.70 7.00 0.92
N LYS A 10 -5.57 8.19 0.37
CA LYS A 10 -4.58 8.48 -0.66
C LYS A 10 -3.19 8.08 -0.20
N ASN A 11 -2.53 7.28 -1.00
CA ASN A 11 -1.19 6.78 -0.69
C ASN A 11 -0.31 6.82 -1.94
N GLU A 12 0.46 7.88 -2.05
CA GLU A 12 1.38 8.05 -3.16
C GLU A 12 2.61 7.15 -3.03
N LYS A 13 2.89 6.63 -1.84
CA LYS A 13 4.05 5.78 -1.61
C LYS A 13 3.99 4.49 -2.41
N LEU A 14 2.82 3.84 -2.45
CA LEU A 14 2.67 2.61 -3.22
C LEU A 14 2.91 2.85 -4.71
N GLN A 15 2.29 3.89 -5.25
CA GLN A 15 2.47 4.25 -6.65
C GLN A 15 3.93 4.60 -6.94
N ASN A 16 4.57 5.39 -6.08
CA ASN A 16 5.97 5.78 -6.22
C ASN A 16 6.89 4.56 -6.20
N ALA A 17 6.67 3.63 -5.27
CA ALA A 17 7.45 2.40 -5.18
C ALA A 17 7.32 1.57 -6.45
N ARG A 18 6.10 1.47 -6.97
CA ARG A 18 5.82 0.75 -8.22
C ARG A 18 6.55 1.39 -9.39
N GLN A 19 6.47 2.70 -9.53
CA GLN A 19 7.12 3.43 -10.62
C GLN A 19 8.64 3.34 -10.52
N THR A 20 9.19 3.43 -9.32
CA THR A 20 10.62 3.27 -9.08
C THR A 20 11.10 1.86 -9.48
N ALA A 21 10.26 0.85 -9.26
CA ALA A 21 10.56 -0.51 -9.66
C ALA A 21 10.36 -0.75 -11.16
N GLY A 22 9.89 0.25 -11.90
CA GLY A 22 9.67 0.16 -13.35
C GLY A 22 8.51 -0.75 -13.73
N MET A 23 7.51 -0.91 -12.86
CA MET A 23 6.39 -1.82 -13.08
C MET A 23 5.11 -1.07 -13.43
N SER A 24 4.33 -1.63 -14.35
CA SER A 24 2.96 -1.19 -14.58
C SER A 24 2.06 -1.74 -13.47
N GLN A 25 0.85 -1.21 -13.35
CA GLN A 25 -0.13 -1.73 -12.39
C GLN A 25 -0.42 -3.21 -12.65
N SER A 26 -0.56 -3.59 -13.91
CA SER A 26 -0.80 -4.99 -14.28
C SER A 26 0.36 -5.89 -13.87
N GLN A 27 1.59 -5.43 -14.07
CA GLN A 27 2.78 -6.21 -13.70
C GLN A 27 2.86 -6.41 -12.20
N LEU A 28 2.65 -5.35 -11.42
CA LEU A 28 2.70 -5.45 -9.96
C LEU A 28 1.58 -6.34 -9.43
N ALA A 29 0.36 -6.15 -9.94
CA ALA A 29 -0.78 -6.96 -9.50
C ALA A 29 -0.53 -8.44 -9.75
N ARG A 30 0.01 -8.78 -10.92
CA ARG A 30 0.36 -10.17 -11.26
C ARG A 30 1.44 -10.70 -10.32
N ALA A 31 2.50 -9.94 -10.10
CA ALA A 31 3.60 -10.35 -9.25
C ALA A 31 3.17 -10.54 -7.79
N ALA A 32 2.22 -9.73 -7.33
CA ALA A 32 1.70 -9.80 -5.96
C ALA A 32 0.49 -10.76 -5.83
N GLY A 33 0.05 -11.37 -6.92
CA GLY A 33 -1.07 -12.30 -6.87
C GLY A 33 -2.40 -11.65 -6.52
N MET A 34 -2.64 -10.43 -7.01
CA MET A 34 -3.88 -9.68 -6.73
C MET A 34 -4.48 -9.14 -8.02
N SER A 35 -5.75 -8.73 -7.96
CA SER A 35 -6.38 -8.13 -9.13
C SER A 35 -5.88 -6.70 -9.35
N VAL A 36 -5.79 -6.30 -10.62
CA VAL A 36 -5.42 -4.93 -10.98
C VAL A 36 -6.39 -3.93 -10.35
N ARG A 37 -7.67 -4.27 -10.29
CA ARG A 37 -8.70 -3.38 -9.73
C ARG A 37 -8.44 -3.09 -8.26
N VAL A 38 -8.07 -4.10 -7.48
CA VAL A 38 -7.75 -3.91 -6.06
C VAL A 38 -6.51 -3.04 -5.91
N LEU A 39 -5.49 -3.29 -6.72
CA LEU A 39 -4.28 -2.46 -6.70
C LEU A 39 -4.61 -1.01 -7.03
N GLN A 40 -5.42 -0.77 -8.06
CA GLN A 40 -5.87 0.56 -8.43
C GLN A 40 -6.62 1.25 -7.27
N ASP A 41 -7.47 0.50 -6.56
CA ASP A 41 -8.19 1.03 -5.41
C ASP A 41 -7.24 1.51 -4.32
N TYR A 42 -6.17 0.78 -4.05
CA TYR A 42 -5.15 1.21 -3.09
C TYR A 42 -4.43 2.47 -3.58
N GLU A 43 -4.03 2.52 -4.84
CA GLU A 43 -3.26 3.65 -5.37
C GLU A 43 -4.08 4.94 -5.43
N ARG A 44 -5.37 4.83 -5.76
CA ARG A 44 -6.23 6.02 -5.84
C ARG A 44 -6.89 6.41 -4.51
N GLY A 45 -6.64 5.65 -3.45
CA GLY A 45 -7.15 5.97 -2.13
C GLY A 45 -8.58 5.52 -1.85
N ALA A 46 -9.14 4.64 -2.69
CA ALA A 46 -10.47 4.06 -2.46
C ALA A 46 -10.44 2.99 -1.36
N ARG A 47 -9.28 2.40 -1.09
CA ARG A 47 -9.06 1.44 -0.02
C ARG A 47 -7.86 1.85 0.80
N ASP A 48 -7.93 1.60 2.11
CA ASP A 48 -6.82 1.86 3.03
C ASP A 48 -5.86 0.68 3.01
N ILE A 49 -4.66 0.89 2.44
CA ILE A 49 -3.64 -0.15 2.41
C ILE A 49 -3.19 -0.55 3.81
N SER A 50 -3.24 0.37 4.78
CA SER A 50 -2.88 0.06 6.17
C SER A 50 -3.82 -0.96 6.80
N GLY A 51 -5.05 -1.08 6.27
CA GLY A 51 -6.02 -2.08 6.71
C GLY A 51 -5.97 -3.39 5.94
N ALA A 52 -5.05 -3.53 5.00
CA ALA A 52 -4.91 -4.76 4.22
C ALA A 52 -4.36 -5.89 5.09
N LYS A 53 -4.65 -7.12 4.69
CA LYS A 53 -4.07 -8.29 5.36
C LYS A 53 -2.55 -8.24 5.26
N LEU A 54 -1.88 -8.68 6.32
CA LEU A 54 -0.43 -8.71 6.34
C LEU A 54 0.14 -9.49 5.15
N ALA A 55 -0.48 -10.61 4.79
CA ALA A 55 -0.05 -11.40 3.64
C ALA A 55 -0.08 -10.57 2.34
N THR A 56 -1.11 -9.75 2.16
CA THR A 56 -1.22 -8.88 0.99
C THR A 56 -0.08 -7.86 0.96
N LEU A 57 0.19 -7.24 2.11
CA LEU A 57 1.27 -6.26 2.24
C LEU A 57 2.63 -6.89 1.93
N LEU A 58 2.87 -8.09 2.45
CA LEU A 58 4.13 -8.80 2.22
C LEU A 58 4.29 -9.20 0.75
N LYS A 59 3.21 -9.60 0.09
CA LYS A 59 3.24 -9.92 -1.35
C LYS A 59 3.63 -8.69 -2.18
N LEU A 60 3.09 -7.53 -1.83
CA LEU A 60 3.44 -6.28 -2.49
C LEU A 60 4.91 -5.91 -2.26
N CYS A 61 5.36 -6.00 -1.01
CA CYS A 61 6.75 -5.68 -0.67
C CYS A 61 7.72 -6.63 -1.36
N ASN A 62 7.41 -7.91 -1.41
CA ASN A 62 8.25 -8.89 -2.10
C ASN A 62 8.33 -8.60 -3.60
N ALA A 63 7.20 -8.25 -4.22
CA ALA A 63 7.16 -7.91 -5.65
C ALA A 63 7.95 -6.63 -5.95
N LEU A 64 7.92 -5.66 -5.03
CA LEU A 64 8.59 -4.37 -5.18
C LEU A 64 10.01 -4.35 -4.62
N HIS A 65 10.42 -5.40 -3.92
CA HIS A 65 11.71 -5.46 -3.22
C HIS A 65 11.90 -4.27 -2.28
N CYS A 66 10.87 -3.99 -1.49
CA CYS A 66 10.87 -2.86 -0.55
C CYS A 66 10.39 -3.29 0.83
N GLU A 67 10.42 -2.37 1.77
CA GLU A 67 9.96 -2.58 3.14
C GLU A 67 8.52 -2.11 3.30
N LEU A 68 7.85 -2.60 4.36
CA LEU A 68 6.48 -2.20 4.67
C LEU A 68 6.33 -0.68 4.79
N ARG A 69 7.28 -0.02 5.41
CA ARG A 69 7.25 1.45 5.58
C ARG A 69 7.28 2.20 4.25
N ASP A 70 7.75 1.55 3.19
CA ASP A 70 7.85 2.18 1.88
C ASP A 70 6.50 2.28 1.18
N ILE A 71 5.52 1.50 1.60
CA ILE A 71 4.19 1.51 0.99
C ILE A 71 3.07 1.94 1.93
N ILE A 72 3.34 2.05 3.23
CA ILE A 72 2.35 2.48 4.22
C ILE A 72 2.55 3.97 4.53
N ALA A 73 1.48 4.74 4.45
CA ALA A 73 1.53 6.19 4.69
C ALA A 73 0.93 6.61 6.02
N ASP A 74 0.17 5.72 6.69
CA ASP A 74 -0.50 6.05 7.94
C ASP A 74 0.53 6.26 9.06
N PRO A 75 0.59 7.47 9.69
CA PRO A 75 1.61 7.77 10.69
C PRO A 75 1.56 6.86 11.91
N GLU A 76 0.37 6.49 12.38
CA GLU A 76 0.22 5.61 13.53
C GLU A 76 0.80 4.23 13.24
N THR A 77 0.49 3.70 12.06
CA THR A 77 1.00 2.39 11.64
C THR A 77 2.53 2.41 11.52
N ILE A 78 3.09 3.49 11.01
CA ILE A 78 4.54 3.64 10.89
C ILE A 78 5.19 3.68 12.28
N GLU A 79 4.60 4.40 13.23
CA GLU A 79 5.09 4.42 14.61
C GLU A 79 5.08 3.02 15.24
N LEU A 80 3.99 2.27 15.03
CA LEU A 80 3.88 0.91 15.54
C LEU A 80 4.92 0.00 14.89
N LEU A 81 5.16 0.18 13.61
CA LEU A 81 6.16 -0.58 12.88
C LEU A 81 7.57 -0.32 13.41
N ASP A 82 7.88 0.96 13.69
CA ASP A 82 9.17 1.34 14.27
C ASP A 82 9.35 0.74 15.67
N ALA A 83 8.31 0.79 16.50
CA ALA A 83 8.34 0.20 17.84
C ALA A 83 8.54 -1.31 17.77
N TYR A 84 7.86 -1.97 16.83
CA TYR A 84 8.02 -3.40 16.61
C TYR A 84 9.45 -3.76 16.21
N GLY A 85 10.06 -2.95 15.35
CA GLY A 85 11.44 -3.16 14.92
C GLY A 85 12.44 -3.09 16.06
N LYS A 86 12.16 -2.32 17.12
CA LYS A 86 13.03 -2.18 18.27
C LYS A 86 12.91 -3.35 19.26
N ASN A 87 11.91 -4.21 19.07
CA ASN A 87 11.72 -5.38 19.95
C ASN A 87 12.63 -6.55 19.60
N LYS A 88 13.45 -6.41 18.59
CA LYS A 88 14.36 -7.47 18.13
C LYS A 88 15.69 -7.39 18.86
#